data_71570690be217319bdc6f2ae70726ea0
#
_entry.id   71570690be217319bdc6f2ae70726ea0
#
_cell.length_a   1.000
_cell.length_b   1.000
_cell.length_c   1.000
_cell.angle_alpha   90.00
_cell.angle_beta   90.00
_cell.angle_gamma   90.00
#
_symmetry.space_group_name_H-M   'P 1'
#
loop_
_entity.id
_entity.type
_entity.pdbx_description
1 polymer ?
#
loop_
_entity_poly.entity_id
_entity_poly.type
_entity_poly.pdbx_seq_one_letter_code
_entity_poly.pdbx_strand_id
1 'polypeptide(L)'
;MINILLANIPFVIKETISTSQGDGVKIVEKANLDELTYLINNLKGKNYIFQEKIKQCDLLAQFNNSSVNVIRIFTYMLDNKIYTSNSKFRVGLGDSNVLGENVVNFFIDSNGKLSNDGFDSNGLFYENLLYKKV
;
A
#
# COMPACT_ATOMS: atom_id res chain seq x y z
N MET A 1 -4.11 20.63 -8.19
CA MET A 1 -3.52 19.54 -9.00
C MET A 1 -2.19 19.97 -9.64
N ILE A 2 -2.15 21.01 -10.44
CA ILE A 2 -0.92 21.54 -11.09
C ILE A 2 0.19 21.84 -10.08
N ASN A 3 -0.13 22.36 -8.89
CA ASN A 3 0.87 22.70 -7.88
C ASN A 3 1.64 21.48 -7.31
N ILE A 4 0.98 20.32 -7.19
CA ILE A 4 1.64 19.08 -6.76
C ILE A 4 2.62 18.61 -7.82
N LEU A 5 2.21 18.65 -9.07
CA LEU A 5 3.04 18.26 -10.21
C LEU A 5 4.27 19.17 -10.39
N LEU A 6 4.11 20.45 -10.14
CA LEU A 6 5.21 21.43 -10.25
C LEU A 6 6.14 21.44 -9.03
N ALA A 7 5.70 20.92 -7.88
CA ALA A 7 6.48 20.95 -6.65
C ALA A 7 7.59 19.89 -6.58
N ASN A 8 7.80 19.09 -7.62
CA ASN A 8 8.83 18.04 -7.67
C ASN A 8 8.71 17.01 -6.53
N ILE A 9 7.47 16.79 -6.07
CA ILE A 9 7.13 15.87 -5.00
C ILE A 9 6.74 14.53 -5.62
N PRO A 10 7.18 13.40 -5.06
CA PRO A 10 6.71 12.08 -5.49
C PRO A 10 5.20 11.95 -5.39
N PHE A 11 4.56 11.46 -6.43
CA PHE A 11 3.11 11.29 -6.47
C PHE A 11 2.70 9.97 -7.11
N VAL A 12 1.46 9.62 -6.89
CA VAL A 12 0.84 8.39 -7.39
C VAL A 12 -0.34 8.75 -8.27
N ILE A 13 -0.41 8.11 -9.43
CA ILE A 13 -1.55 8.18 -10.35
C ILE A 13 -2.32 6.89 -10.23
N LYS A 14 -3.65 6.98 -10.09
CA LYS A 14 -4.55 5.82 -9.99
C LYS A 14 -5.75 6.02 -10.90
N GLU A 15 -6.17 4.95 -11.55
CA GLU A 15 -7.50 4.93 -12.17
C GLU A 15 -8.58 4.95 -11.09
N THR A 16 -9.70 5.64 -11.35
CA THR A 16 -10.80 5.76 -10.38
C THR A 16 -11.82 4.62 -10.49
N ILE A 17 -11.79 3.88 -11.58
CA ILE A 17 -12.79 2.86 -11.91
C ILE A 17 -12.09 1.60 -12.40
N SER A 18 -12.68 0.44 -12.08
CA SER A 18 -12.35 -0.89 -12.63
C SER A 18 -10.95 -1.42 -12.32
N THR A 19 -10.31 -0.94 -11.26
CA THR A 19 -9.00 -1.44 -10.82
C THR A 19 -9.06 -2.01 -9.40
N SER A 20 -8.33 -3.11 -9.18
CA SER A 20 -8.17 -3.75 -7.88
C SER A 20 -6.71 -4.13 -7.65
N GLN A 21 -6.36 -4.46 -6.41
CA GLN A 21 -5.04 -5.02 -6.04
C GLN A 21 -3.81 -4.19 -6.47
N GLY A 22 -4.00 -2.90 -6.75
CA GLY A 22 -2.92 -2.01 -7.20
C GLY A 22 -2.74 -1.92 -8.71
N ASP A 23 -3.58 -2.59 -9.50
CA ASP A 23 -3.59 -2.44 -10.95
C ASP A 23 -3.84 -0.98 -11.34
N GLY A 24 -3.15 -0.54 -12.40
CA GLY A 24 -3.26 0.84 -12.89
C GLY A 24 -2.64 1.91 -11.97
N VAL A 25 -2.00 1.51 -10.87
CA VAL A 25 -1.25 2.42 -10.00
C VAL A 25 0.11 2.72 -10.60
N LYS A 26 0.38 3.99 -10.86
CA LYS A 26 1.67 4.47 -11.35
C LYS A 26 2.31 5.39 -10.34
N ILE A 27 3.52 5.08 -9.93
CA ILE A 27 4.32 5.90 -9.03
C ILE A 27 5.27 6.76 -9.86
N VAL A 28 5.30 8.04 -9.58
CA VAL A 28 6.20 9.02 -10.20
C VAL A 28 7.04 9.64 -9.09
N GLU A 29 8.31 9.27 -9.04
CA GLU A 29 9.25 9.76 -8.02
C GLU A 29 9.71 11.18 -8.31
N LYS A 30 9.93 11.46 -9.58
CA LYS A 30 10.33 12.77 -10.08
C LYS A 30 9.93 12.87 -11.54
N ALA A 31 9.41 14.02 -11.95
CA ALA A 31 9.11 14.27 -13.34
C ALA A 31 9.48 15.71 -13.71
N ASN A 32 10.08 15.89 -14.86
CA ASN A 32 10.27 17.21 -15.46
C ASN A 32 8.98 17.68 -16.16
N LEU A 33 8.99 18.89 -16.68
CA LEU A 33 7.81 19.50 -17.32
C LEU A 33 7.34 18.72 -18.56
N ASP A 34 8.26 18.19 -19.36
CA ASP A 34 7.94 17.46 -20.58
C ASP A 34 7.31 16.10 -20.25
N GLU A 35 7.85 15.39 -19.26
CA GLU A 35 7.30 14.14 -18.74
C GLU A 35 5.90 14.35 -18.16
N LEU A 36 5.69 15.43 -17.40
CA LEU A 36 4.38 15.77 -16.86
C LEU A 36 3.37 16.08 -17.97
N THR A 37 3.79 16.83 -18.97
CA THR A 37 2.96 17.17 -20.13
C THR A 37 2.57 15.91 -20.90
N TYR A 38 3.52 15.02 -21.15
CA TYR A 38 3.27 13.72 -21.76
C TYR A 38 2.28 12.87 -20.94
N LEU A 39 2.50 12.77 -19.63
CA LEU A 39 1.58 12.04 -18.72
C LEU A 39 0.16 12.61 -18.78
N ILE A 40 -0.01 13.92 -18.65
CA ILE A 40 -1.31 14.58 -18.66
C ILE A 40 -2.04 14.34 -20.00
N ASN A 41 -1.32 14.43 -21.11
CA ASN A 41 -1.91 14.20 -22.43
C ASN A 41 -2.37 12.75 -22.62
N ASN A 42 -1.63 11.78 -22.09
CA ASN A 42 -2.01 10.35 -22.14
C ASN A 42 -3.20 10.00 -21.22
N LEU A 43 -3.43 10.82 -20.18
CA LEU A 43 -4.55 10.63 -19.25
C LEU A 43 -5.81 11.40 -19.67
N LYS A 44 -5.71 12.25 -20.71
CA LYS A 44 -6.82 13.07 -21.17
C LYS A 44 -8.00 12.21 -21.60
N GLY A 45 -9.18 12.53 -21.08
CA GLY A 45 -10.42 11.78 -21.34
C GLY A 45 -10.59 10.51 -20.51
N LYS A 46 -9.69 10.24 -19.57
CA LYS A 46 -9.78 9.12 -18.64
C LYS A 46 -9.96 9.60 -17.19
N ASN A 47 -10.49 8.73 -16.34
CA ASN A 47 -10.76 9.07 -14.95
C ASN A 47 -9.60 8.64 -14.06
N TYR A 48 -8.78 9.60 -13.64
CA TYR A 48 -7.64 9.38 -12.76
C TYR A 48 -7.66 10.31 -11.56
N ILE A 49 -7.04 9.84 -10.48
CA ILE A 49 -6.70 10.67 -9.33
C ILE A 49 -5.18 10.75 -9.19
N PHE A 50 -4.73 11.91 -8.72
CA PHE A 50 -3.34 12.17 -8.36
C PHE A 50 -3.30 12.31 -6.84
N GLN A 51 -2.41 11.58 -6.20
CA GLN A 51 -2.19 11.64 -4.76
C GLN A 51 -0.72 11.82 -4.47
N GLU A 52 -0.38 12.50 -3.40
CA GLU A 52 0.97 12.51 -2.86
C GLU A 52 1.38 11.08 -2.49
N LYS A 53 2.63 10.71 -2.79
CA LYS A 53 3.15 9.41 -2.40
C LYS A 53 3.28 9.34 -0.88
N ILE A 54 2.68 8.34 -0.28
CA ILE A 54 2.79 8.09 1.16
C ILE A 54 4.24 7.73 1.48
N LYS A 55 4.84 8.42 2.44
CA LYS A 55 6.10 8.03 3.04
C LYS A 55 5.82 7.05 4.16
N GLN A 56 6.36 5.85 4.04
CA GLN A 56 6.29 4.84 5.10
C GLN A 56 7.05 5.34 6.33
N CYS A 57 6.51 5.17 7.55
CA CYS A 57 7.25 5.45 8.77
C CYS A 57 8.39 4.43 8.96
N ASP A 58 9.46 4.88 9.60
CA ASP A 58 10.68 4.08 9.75
C ASP A 58 10.44 2.74 10.46
N LEU A 59 9.53 2.72 11.44
CA LEU A 59 9.15 1.50 12.17
C LEU A 59 8.59 0.42 11.22
N LEU A 60 7.73 0.78 10.28
CA LEU A 60 7.15 -0.17 9.34
C LEU A 60 8.05 -0.39 8.12
N ALA A 61 8.87 0.58 7.75
CA ALA A 61 9.82 0.46 6.64
C ALA A 61 10.88 -0.63 6.86
N GLN A 62 11.19 -0.95 8.12
CA GLN A 62 12.13 -2.04 8.43
C GLN A 62 11.65 -3.43 7.99
N PHE A 63 10.35 -3.64 7.80
CA PHE A 63 9.81 -4.91 7.29
C PHE A 63 9.92 -5.01 5.77
N ASN A 64 9.60 -3.95 5.07
CA ASN A 64 9.87 -3.77 3.66
C ASN A 64 9.81 -2.27 3.34
N ASN A 65 10.92 -1.72 2.85
CA ASN A 65 11.05 -0.31 2.52
C ASN A 65 10.55 0.03 1.11
N SER A 66 10.40 -0.95 0.24
CA SER A 66 9.96 -0.74 -1.15
C SER A 66 8.45 -0.58 -1.28
N SER A 67 7.67 -1.09 -0.33
CA SER A 67 6.20 -1.01 -0.34
C SER A 67 5.64 -0.32 0.90
N VAL A 68 4.43 0.20 0.79
CA VAL A 68 3.69 0.74 1.95
C VAL A 68 3.06 -0.42 2.71
N ASN A 69 3.68 -0.84 3.82
CA ASN A 69 3.12 -1.86 4.69
C ASN A 69 1.91 -1.30 5.43
N VAL A 70 0.84 -2.08 5.58
CA VAL A 70 -0.43 -1.59 6.11
C VAL A 70 -1.00 -2.48 7.21
N ILE A 71 -1.66 -1.86 8.17
CA ILE A 71 -2.49 -2.55 9.15
C ILE A 71 -3.94 -2.46 8.65
N ARG A 72 -4.60 -3.60 8.49
CA ARG A 72 -6.03 -3.69 8.20
C ARG A 72 -6.78 -4.07 9.44
N ILE A 73 -7.69 -3.19 9.85
CA ILE A 73 -8.59 -3.42 10.98
C ILE A 73 -10.00 -3.51 10.41
N PHE A 74 -10.67 -4.64 10.63
CA PHE A 74 -12.07 -4.80 10.25
C PHE A 74 -12.94 -4.41 11.43
N THR A 75 -13.87 -3.50 11.21
CA THR A 75 -14.83 -3.07 12.19
C THR A 75 -16.25 -3.38 11.72
N TYR A 76 -17.12 -3.74 12.64
CA TYR A 76 -18.55 -3.90 12.37
C TYR A 76 -19.37 -3.28 13.50
N MET A 77 -20.57 -2.89 13.19
CA MET A 77 -21.50 -2.31 14.17
C MET A 77 -22.66 -3.27 14.41
N LEU A 78 -22.91 -3.57 15.67
CA LEU A 78 -24.06 -4.35 16.14
C LEU A 78 -24.66 -3.65 17.36
N ASP A 79 -25.96 -3.48 17.38
CA ASP A 79 -26.70 -2.82 18.48
C ASP A 79 -26.09 -1.46 18.91
N ASN A 80 -25.74 -0.62 17.95
CA ASN A 80 -25.08 0.67 18.12
C ASN A 80 -23.70 0.61 18.82
N LYS A 81 -23.09 -0.56 18.90
CA LYS A 81 -21.73 -0.75 19.41
C LYS A 81 -20.79 -1.15 18.28
N ILE A 82 -19.59 -0.60 18.32
CA ILE A 82 -18.54 -0.93 17.35
C ILE A 82 -17.67 -2.05 17.92
N TYR A 83 -17.48 -3.05 17.10
CA TYR A 83 -16.62 -4.20 17.39
C TYR A 83 -15.50 -4.25 16.36
N THR A 84 -14.36 -4.78 16.76
CA THR A 84 -13.26 -5.10 15.85
C THR A 84 -13.21 -6.59 15.62
N SER A 85 -12.99 -6.99 14.39
CA SER A 85 -12.66 -8.37 14.02
C SER A 85 -11.14 -8.52 13.92
N ASN A 86 -10.69 -9.69 13.47
CA ASN A 86 -9.27 -10.01 13.29
C ASN A 86 -8.56 -8.94 12.46
N SER A 87 -7.54 -8.35 13.04
CA SER A 87 -6.68 -7.38 12.37
C SER A 87 -5.49 -8.07 11.71
N LYS A 88 -4.98 -7.49 10.65
CA LYS A 88 -3.84 -8.04 9.89
C LYS A 88 -2.83 -6.96 9.60
N PHE A 89 -1.58 -7.28 9.81
CA PHE A 89 -0.46 -6.53 9.28
C PHE A 89 -0.04 -7.14 7.94
N ARG A 90 0.00 -6.33 6.89
CA ARG A 90 0.35 -6.75 5.53
C ARG A 90 1.68 -6.15 5.13
N VAL A 91 2.60 -7.01 4.74
CA VAL A 91 3.94 -6.64 4.29
C VAL A 91 4.12 -7.08 2.84
N GLY A 92 4.56 -6.19 1.99
CA GLY A 92 4.91 -6.53 0.62
C GLY A 92 6.15 -7.44 0.56
N LEU A 93 6.20 -8.33 -0.41
CA LEU A 93 7.37 -9.16 -0.69
C LEU A 93 8.17 -8.57 -1.87
N GLY A 94 9.49 -8.66 -1.77
CA GLY A 94 10.40 -8.19 -2.82
C GLY A 94 10.34 -6.67 -3.05
N ASP A 95 10.62 -6.25 -4.27
CA ASP A 95 10.72 -4.84 -4.66
C ASP A 95 9.38 -4.25 -5.15
N SER A 96 8.26 -4.83 -4.71
CA SER A 96 6.93 -4.33 -5.09
C SER A 96 6.65 -3.00 -4.41
N ASN A 97 6.53 -1.94 -5.20
CA ASN A 97 6.13 -0.62 -4.70
C ASN A 97 4.65 -0.52 -4.30
N VAL A 98 3.85 -1.52 -4.63
CA VAL A 98 2.41 -1.56 -4.38
C VAL A 98 2.04 -2.88 -3.71
N LEU A 99 1.22 -2.81 -2.66
CA LEU A 99 0.64 -3.99 -2.03
C LEU A 99 -0.43 -4.61 -2.95
N GLY A 100 0.02 -5.45 -3.87
CA GLY A 100 -0.83 -6.27 -4.73
C GLY A 100 -1.01 -7.69 -4.20
N GLU A 101 -0.67 -8.67 -5.04
CA GLU A 101 -0.77 -10.10 -4.72
C GLU A 101 0.42 -10.59 -3.88
N ASN A 102 1.61 -10.00 -4.09
CA ASN A 102 2.83 -10.40 -3.39
C ASN A 102 2.92 -9.79 -1.99
N VAL A 103 2.08 -10.28 -1.08
CA VAL A 103 2.05 -9.83 0.30
C VAL A 103 1.97 -10.99 1.26
N VAL A 104 2.63 -10.83 2.41
CA VAL A 104 2.45 -11.70 3.57
C VAL A 104 1.57 -10.99 4.59
N ASN A 105 0.62 -11.73 5.14
CA ASN A 105 -0.29 -11.27 6.16
C ASN A 105 0.10 -11.91 7.50
N PHE A 106 0.25 -11.07 8.52
CA PHE A 106 0.44 -11.49 9.91
C PHE A 106 -0.81 -11.14 10.69
N PHE A 107 -1.27 -12.03 11.56
CA PHE A 107 -2.39 -11.73 12.45
C PHE A 107 -1.95 -10.80 13.58
N ILE A 108 -2.87 -9.94 13.98
CA ILE A 108 -2.73 -9.10 15.17
C ILE A 108 -3.83 -9.56 16.15
N ASP A 109 -3.43 -9.98 17.34
CA ASP A 109 -4.37 -10.42 18.37
C ASP A 109 -5.07 -9.22 19.06
N SER A 110 -5.98 -9.51 19.97
CA SER A 110 -6.73 -8.50 20.73
C SER A 110 -5.87 -7.60 21.62
N ASN A 111 -4.64 -8.01 21.92
CA ASN A 111 -3.67 -7.23 22.70
C ASN A 111 -2.75 -6.40 21.82
N GLY A 112 -2.94 -6.46 20.49
CA GLY A 112 -2.08 -5.78 19.51
C GLY A 112 -0.78 -6.52 19.22
N LYS A 113 -0.62 -7.77 19.68
CA LYS A 113 0.56 -8.58 19.41
C LYS A 113 0.49 -9.21 18.03
N LEU A 114 1.58 -9.12 17.30
CA LEU A 114 1.75 -9.70 15.97
C LEU A 114 2.07 -11.20 16.07
N SER A 115 1.47 -12.00 15.18
CA SER A 115 1.86 -13.42 15.05
C SER A 115 3.30 -13.55 14.56
N ASN A 116 3.99 -14.61 14.99
CA ASN A 116 5.36 -14.89 14.51
C ASN A 116 5.37 -15.31 13.05
N ASP A 117 4.32 -15.98 12.62
CA ASP A 117 4.17 -16.57 11.30
C ASP A 117 3.16 -15.80 10.47
N GLY A 118 3.41 -15.75 9.17
CA GLY A 118 2.55 -15.12 8.21
C GLY A 118 2.11 -16.08 7.10
N PHE A 119 1.18 -15.64 6.26
CA PHE A 119 0.72 -16.39 5.09
C PHE A 119 0.44 -15.44 3.93
N ASP A 120 0.68 -15.90 2.72
CA ASP A 120 0.35 -15.15 1.51
C ASP A 120 -1.09 -15.42 1.02
N SER A 121 -1.45 -14.86 -0.12
CA SER A 121 -2.76 -15.07 -0.75
C SER A 121 -2.99 -16.50 -1.23
N ASN A 122 -1.93 -17.28 -1.42
CA ASN A 122 -1.97 -18.68 -1.86
C ASN A 122 -1.99 -19.65 -0.68
N GLY A 123 -1.93 -19.13 0.56
CA GLY A 123 -1.88 -19.93 1.77
C GLY A 123 -0.49 -20.48 2.08
N LEU A 124 0.56 -20.03 1.39
CA LEU A 124 1.93 -20.41 1.71
C LEU A 124 2.34 -19.78 3.04
N PHE A 125 2.91 -20.59 3.92
CA PHE A 125 3.32 -20.22 5.26
C PHE A 125 4.74 -19.65 5.27
N TYR A 126 4.95 -18.59 6.03
CA TYR A 126 6.22 -17.92 6.23
C TYR A 126 6.54 -17.90 7.72
N GLU A 127 7.32 -18.89 8.16
CA GLU A 127 7.73 -19.00 9.55
C GLU A 127 8.77 -17.95 9.93
N ASN A 128 8.56 -17.26 11.05
CA ASN A 128 9.52 -16.31 11.64
C ASN A 128 10.08 -15.27 10.66
N LEU A 129 9.31 -14.87 9.63
CA LEU A 129 9.77 -13.92 8.62
C LEU A 129 10.20 -12.59 9.23
N LEU A 130 9.52 -12.14 10.28
CA LEU A 130 9.80 -10.88 10.96
C LEU A 130 11.13 -10.87 11.70
N TYR A 131 11.66 -12.04 12.06
CA TYR A 131 12.92 -12.18 12.79
C TYR A 131 14.13 -12.45 11.88
N LYS A 132 13.92 -12.71 10.59
CA LYS A 132 15.00 -12.99 9.64
C LYS A 132 15.67 -11.74 9.06
N LYS A 133 15.24 -10.55 9.46
CA LYS A 133 15.80 -9.26 9.01
C LYS A 133 16.41 -8.47 10.18
N VAL A 134 17.20 -9.12 10.99
CA VAL A 134 18.13 -8.44 11.92
C VAL A 134 19.55 -8.67 11.44
#